data_ae8b0e6b3f5032ec87e9984400499014
#
_entry.id   ae8b0e6b3f5032ec87e9984400499014
#
_cell.length_a   1.000
_cell.length_b   1.000
_cell.length_c   1.000
_cell.angle_alpha   90.00
_cell.angle_beta   90.00
_cell.angle_gamma   90.00
#
_symmetry.space_group_name_H-M   'P 1'
#
loop_
_entity.id
_entity.type
_entity.pdbx_description
1 polymer ?
#
loop_
_entity_poly.entity_id
_entity_poly.type
_entity_poly.pdbx_seq_one_letter_code
_entity_poly.pdbx_strand_id
1 'polypeptide(L)'
;MRWVLKLSLAALAAGAVMGGGAALAASAEKGKDAFVKNGCWQCHGNLGQGGITGPKLAPDPLPLESLSAYTRSSTGQMPPYSEKVLSNEDLADIHAYLASIPKAADYKTIPLLSQ
;
A
#
# COMPACT_ATOMS: atom_id res chain seq x y z
N MET A 1 61.46 -28.70 35.57
CA MET A 1 60.03 -28.48 35.80
C MET A 1 59.61 -27.20 35.13
N ARG A 2 58.97 -27.27 33.98
CA ARG A 2 58.54 -26.11 33.21
C ARG A 2 57.02 -26.11 33.14
N TRP A 3 56.42 -25.20 33.92
CA TRP A 3 54.97 -24.99 33.89
C TRP A 3 54.63 -24.05 32.78
N VAL A 4 53.93 -24.55 31.81
CA VAL A 4 53.41 -23.74 30.66
C VAL A 4 52.01 -23.31 31.02
N LEU A 5 51.84 -22.03 31.35
CA LEU A 5 50.53 -21.38 31.53
C LEU A 5 49.89 -21.24 30.16
N LYS A 6 48.83 -21.95 29.92
CA LYS A 6 47.95 -21.71 28.74
C LYS A 6 46.94 -20.64 29.09
N LEU A 7 47.14 -19.44 28.56
CA LEU A 7 46.14 -18.38 28.56
C LEU A 7 45.12 -18.68 27.45
N SER A 8 43.90 -19.01 27.85
CA SER A 8 42.78 -19.11 26.95
C SER A 8 42.17 -17.72 26.76
N LEU A 9 42.34 -17.14 25.56
CA LEU A 9 41.61 -15.97 25.17
C LEU A 9 40.17 -16.38 24.83
N ALA A 10 39.22 -15.97 25.67
CA ALA A 10 37.81 -16.05 25.38
C ALA A 10 37.46 -14.85 24.50
N ALA A 11 37.22 -15.06 23.21
CA ALA A 11 36.69 -14.06 22.31
C ALA A 11 35.19 -13.86 22.60
N LEU A 12 34.81 -12.73 23.18
CA LEU A 12 33.41 -12.30 23.24
C LEU A 12 33.01 -11.83 21.83
N ALA A 13 32.25 -12.65 21.13
CA ALA A 13 31.53 -12.23 19.92
C ALA A 13 30.32 -11.38 20.36
N ALA A 14 30.45 -10.08 20.26
CA ALA A 14 29.32 -9.16 20.39
C ALA A 14 28.43 -9.31 19.16
N GLY A 15 27.37 -10.08 19.26
CA GLY A 15 26.33 -10.16 18.24
C GLY A 15 25.57 -8.87 18.17
N ALA A 16 25.80 -8.05 17.14
CA ALA A 16 24.96 -6.92 16.79
C ALA A 16 23.61 -7.46 16.31
N VAL A 17 22.62 -7.44 17.18
CA VAL A 17 21.22 -7.65 16.78
C VAL A 17 20.80 -6.41 15.97
N MET A 18 20.94 -6.46 14.66
CA MET A 18 20.29 -5.51 13.76
C MET A 18 18.79 -5.78 13.85
N GLY A 19 18.10 -4.99 14.69
CA GLY A 19 16.66 -4.89 14.71
C GLY A 19 16.18 -4.25 13.41
N GLY A 20 16.14 -5.03 12.32
CA GLY A 20 15.42 -4.68 11.11
C GLY A 20 13.94 -4.64 11.47
N GLY A 21 13.38 -3.44 11.67
CA GLY A 21 11.94 -3.25 11.70
C GLY A 21 11.38 -3.82 10.41
N ALA A 22 10.71 -4.97 10.47
CA ALA A 22 9.97 -5.49 9.34
C ALA A 22 8.91 -4.45 8.99
N ALA A 23 9.11 -3.72 7.88
CA ALA A 23 8.06 -2.92 7.30
C ALA A 23 6.90 -3.89 7.02
N LEU A 24 5.76 -3.67 7.69
CA LEU A 24 4.58 -4.48 7.47
C LEU A 24 4.20 -4.34 5.99
N ALA A 25 4.06 -5.48 5.30
CA ALA A 25 3.61 -5.48 3.91
C ALA A 25 2.21 -4.85 3.85
N ALA A 26 1.98 -4.00 2.84
CA ALA A 26 0.69 -3.36 2.63
C ALA A 26 -0.42 -4.41 2.43
N SER A 27 -1.58 -4.18 3.04
CA SER A 27 -2.71 -5.11 3.08
C SER A 27 -3.87 -4.58 2.24
N ALA A 28 -4.27 -5.34 1.21
CA ALA A 28 -5.44 -5.02 0.39
C ALA A 28 -6.75 -5.02 1.20
N GLU A 29 -6.88 -5.87 2.21
CA GLU A 29 -8.06 -5.92 3.07
C GLU A 29 -8.20 -4.65 3.92
N LYS A 30 -7.14 -4.26 4.62
CA LYS A 30 -7.09 -2.99 5.35
C LYS A 30 -7.28 -1.80 4.42
N GLY A 31 -6.72 -1.88 3.21
CA GLY A 31 -6.86 -0.85 2.20
C GLY A 31 -8.30 -0.66 1.74
N LYS A 32 -9.07 -1.73 1.61
CA LYS A 32 -10.50 -1.65 1.34
C LYS A 32 -11.24 -0.91 2.47
N ASP A 33 -10.94 -1.27 3.70
CA ASP A 33 -11.57 -0.63 4.86
C ASP A 33 -11.20 0.86 4.93
N ALA A 34 -9.94 1.20 4.73
CA ALA A 34 -9.46 2.58 4.69
C ALA A 34 -10.08 3.38 3.51
N PHE A 35 -10.23 2.77 2.34
CA PHE A 35 -10.88 3.35 1.16
C PHE A 35 -12.34 3.71 1.42
N VAL A 36 -13.06 2.82 2.09
CA VAL A 36 -14.47 3.04 2.47
C VAL A 36 -14.56 4.07 3.58
N LYS A 37 -13.78 3.93 4.65
CA LYS A 37 -13.79 4.81 5.83
C LYS A 37 -13.50 6.27 5.47
N ASN A 38 -12.57 6.50 4.55
CA ASN A 38 -12.18 7.84 4.12
C ASN A 38 -13.03 8.40 2.97
N GLY A 39 -14.10 7.70 2.56
CA GLY A 39 -15.06 8.20 1.59
C GLY A 39 -14.58 8.22 0.13
N CYS A 40 -13.46 7.58 -0.19
CA CYS A 40 -12.90 7.54 -1.55
C CYS A 40 -13.90 6.99 -2.58
N TRP A 41 -14.68 5.98 -2.17
CA TRP A 41 -15.69 5.33 -2.99
C TRP A 41 -16.79 6.26 -3.50
N GLN A 42 -17.08 7.35 -2.79
CA GLN A 42 -18.16 8.28 -3.16
C GLN A 42 -17.92 8.94 -4.52
N CYS A 43 -16.66 9.21 -4.84
CA CYS A 43 -16.27 9.79 -6.12
C CYS A 43 -15.69 8.75 -7.09
N HIS A 44 -14.92 7.80 -6.56
CA HIS A 44 -14.15 6.85 -7.37
C HIS A 44 -14.83 5.49 -7.59
N GLY A 45 -16.04 5.30 -7.03
CA GLY A 45 -16.75 4.01 -7.08
C GLY A 45 -16.24 2.99 -6.07
N ASN A 46 -17.06 2.01 -5.72
CA ASN A 46 -16.78 1.03 -4.66
C ASN A 46 -15.52 0.18 -4.90
N LEU A 47 -15.17 -0.02 -6.16
CA LEU A 47 -14.00 -0.77 -6.60
C LEU A 47 -12.93 0.16 -7.23
N GLY A 48 -13.04 1.47 -7.03
CA GLY A 48 -12.14 2.40 -7.70
C GLY A 48 -12.29 2.44 -9.23
N GLN A 49 -13.42 1.95 -9.74
CA GLN A 49 -13.69 1.89 -11.19
C GLN A 49 -13.92 3.25 -11.83
N GLY A 50 -14.04 4.31 -11.03
CA GLY A 50 -14.37 5.65 -11.47
C GLY A 50 -15.87 5.90 -11.56
N GLY A 51 -16.23 7.15 -11.86
CA GLY A 51 -17.58 7.62 -12.02
C GLY A 51 -17.62 9.04 -12.60
N ILE A 52 -18.77 9.68 -12.52
CA ILE A 52 -18.97 11.05 -13.01
C ILE A 52 -18.11 12.06 -12.23
N THR A 53 -17.92 11.82 -10.93
CA THR A 53 -17.30 12.76 -9.99
C THR A 53 -15.81 12.48 -9.74
N GLY A 54 -15.32 11.31 -10.11
CA GLY A 54 -13.92 10.96 -9.89
C GLY A 54 -13.37 10.00 -10.94
N PRO A 55 -12.08 10.12 -11.26
CA PRO A 55 -11.46 9.24 -12.24
C PRO A 55 -11.35 7.82 -11.74
N LYS A 56 -11.13 6.91 -12.68
CA LYS A 56 -10.78 5.51 -12.42
C LYS A 56 -9.44 5.42 -11.68
N LEU A 57 -9.39 4.64 -10.61
CA LEU A 57 -8.20 4.33 -9.82
C LEU A 57 -7.75 2.88 -9.95
N ALA A 58 -8.67 1.96 -10.26
CA ALA A 58 -8.42 0.54 -10.36
C ALA A 58 -8.97 -0.04 -11.68
N PRO A 59 -8.39 -1.11 -12.19
CA PRO A 59 -7.11 -1.70 -11.79
C PRO A 59 -5.95 -0.79 -12.23
N ASP A 60 -4.75 -1.16 -11.97
CA ASP A 60 -3.57 -0.41 -12.38
C ASP A 60 -3.52 1.02 -11.77
N PRO A 61 -3.51 1.15 -10.42
CA PRO A 61 -3.39 2.45 -9.77
C PRO A 61 -2.08 3.15 -10.14
N LEU A 62 -2.06 4.48 -10.00
CA LEU A 62 -0.81 5.23 -10.09
C LEU A 62 0.23 4.65 -9.12
N PRO A 63 1.54 4.75 -9.42
CA PRO A 63 2.58 4.40 -8.46
C PRO A 63 2.30 5.06 -7.10
N LEU A 64 2.57 4.36 -6.00
CA LEU A 64 2.23 4.80 -4.64
C LEU A 64 2.74 6.22 -4.34
N GLU A 65 3.95 6.55 -4.79
CA GLU A 65 4.52 7.88 -4.59
C GLU A 65 3.66 8.97 -5.27
N SER A 66 3.25 8.74 -6.52
CA SER A 66 2.40 9.68 -7.28
C SER A 66 1.01 9.79 -6.69
N LEU A 67 0.42 8.66 -6.27
CA LEU A 67 -0.86 8.61 -5.59
C LEU A 67 -0.79 9.40 -4.28
N SER A 68 0.26 9.21 -3.50
CA SER A 68 0.49 9.91 -2.25
C SER A 68 0.64 11.41 -2.47
N ALA A 69 1.52 11.83 -3.38
CA ALA A 69 1.73 13.25 -3.70
C ALA A 69 0.43 13.94 -4.08
N TYR A 70 -0.36 13.33 -4.96
CA TYR A 70 -1.66 13.89 -5.39
C TYR A 70 -2.65 13.96 -4.22
N THR A 71 -2.76 12.89 -3.43
CA THR A 71 -3.69 12.82 -2.29
C THR A 71 -3.38 13.90 -1.24
N ARG A 72 -2.10 14.24 -1.05
CA ARG A 72 -1.66 15.27 -0.10
C ARG A 72 -1.87 16.70 -0.59
N SER A 73 -1.81 16.93 -1.90
CA SER A 73 -1.76 18.28 -2.49
C SER A 73 -2.90 18.59 -3.46
N SER A 74 -3.93 17.75 -3.52
CA SER A 74 -5.07 18.00 -4.41
C SER A 74 -5.71 19.35 -4.15
N THR A 75 -5.99 20.10 -5.24
CA THR A 75 -6.61 21.43 -5.20
C THR A 75 -7.96 21.46 -5.93
N GLY A 76 -8.39 20.33 -6.50
CA GLY A 76 -9.66 20.22 -7.24
C GLY A 76 -10.84 19.81 -6.38
N GLN A 77 -11.76 19.06 -6.96
CA GLN A 77 -12.94 18.54 -6.24
C GLN A 77 -12.56 17.50 -5.19
N MET A 78 -11.46 16.77 -5.39
CA MET A 78 -10.93 15.88 -4.37
C MET A 78 -10.27 16.70 -3.27
N PRO A 79 -10.69 16.58 -2.00
CA PRO A 79 -10.03 17.28 -0.90
C PRO A 79 -8.62 16.72 -0.65
N PRO A 80 -7.66 17.54 -0.20
CA PRO A 80 -6.37 17.04 0.24
C PRO A 80 -6.50 16.32 1.58
N TYR A 81 -5.85 15.18 1.72
CA TYR A 81 -5.81 14.41 2.95
C TYR A 81 -4.45 14.58 3.65
N SER A 82 -4.46 15.12 4.86
CA SER A 82 -3.24 15.18 5.67
C SER A 82 -2.88 13.79 6.23
N GLU A 83 -1.63 13.60 6.65
CA GLU A 83 -1.19 12.35 7.29
C GLU A 83 -1.93 12.05 8.60
N LYS A 84 -2.47 13.08 9.25
CA LYS A 84 -3.29 12.91 10.47
C LYS A 84 -4.65 12.29 10.19
N VAL A 85 -5.19 12.49 8.99
CA VAL A 85 -6.50 11.98 8.58
C VAL A 85 -6.36 10.64 7.86
N LEU A 86 -5.39 10.54 6.98
CA LEU A 86 -5.07 9.34 6.19
C LEU A 86 -3.57 9.09 6.31
N SER A 87 -3.17 8.11 7.10
CA SER A 87 -1.77 7.79 7.32
C SER A 87 -1.08 7.31 6.04
N ASN A 88 0.24 7.32 6.02
CA ASN A 88 1.00 6.77 4.88
C ASN A 88 0.83 5.26 4.79
N GLU A 89 0.63 4.57 5.93
CA GLU A 89 0.32 3.15 5.98
C GLU A 89 -1.05 2.87 5.35
N ASP A 90 -2.10 3.59 5.78
CA ASP A 90 -3.44 3.44 5.18
C ASP A 90 -3.42 3.71 3.68
N LEU A 91 -2.64 4.69 3.22
CA LEU A 91 -2.53 5.01 1.80
C LEU A 91 -1.80 3.91 1.02
N ALA A 92 -0.77 3.29 1.60
CA ALA A 92 -0.12 2.13 1.02
C ALA A 92 -1.07 0.92 0.96
N ASP A 93 -1.87 0.71 1.99
CA ASP A 93 -2.89 -0.33 2.03
C ASP A 93 -3.98 -0.08 0.96
N ILE A 94 -4.46 1.17 0.81
CA ILE A 94 -5.38 1.56 -0.26
C ILE A 94 -4.78 1.28 -1.64
N HIS A 95 -3.51 1.61 -1.85
CA HIS A 95 -2.83 1.30 -3.10
C HIS A 95 -2.82 -0.21 -3.38
N ALA A 96 -2.50 -1.04 -2.36
CA ALA A 96 -2.54 -2.49 -2.47
C ALA A 96 -3.96 -3.01 -2.79
N TYR A 97 -4.98 -2.42 -2.18
CA TYR A 97 -6.38 -2.74 -2.49
C TYR A 97 -6.71 -2.44 -3.94
N LEU A 98 -6.43 -1.24 -4.43
CA LEU A 98 -6.70 -0.84 -5.81
C LEU A 98 -5.95 -1.72 -6.82
N ALA A 99 -4.71 -2.09 -6.52
CA ALA A 99 -3.91 -2.99 -7.34
C ALA A 99 -4.45 -4.44 -7.35
N SER A 100 -5.17 -4.84 -6.29
CA SER A 100 -5.78 -6.18 -6.19
C SER A 100 -7.06 -6.34 -6.99
N ILE A 101 -7.67 -5.25 -7.46
CA ILE A 101 -8.90 -5.28 -8.23
C ILE A 101 -8.61 -5.87 -9.62
N PRO A 102 -9.31 -6.95 -10.04
CA PRO A 102 -9.07 -7.55 -11.34
C PRO A 102 -9.53 -6.63 -12.47
N LYS A 103 -8.90 -6.76 -13.63
CA LYS A 103 -9.38 -6.13 -14.86
C LYS A 103 -10.77 -6.65 -15.20
N ALA A 104 -11.63 -5.76 -15.70
CA ALA A 104 -12.93 -6.16 -16.24
C ALA A 104 -12.72 -7.19 -17.36
N ALA A 105 -13.63 -8.16 -17.45
CA ALA A 105 -13.64 -9.09 -18.56
C ALA A 105 -13.78 -8.32 -19.89
N ASP A 106 -13.11 -8.79 -20.93
CA ASP A 106 -13.32 -8.26 -22.27
C ASP A 106 -14.79 -8.52 -22.67
N TYR A 107 -15.51 -7.45 -23.02
CA TYR A 107 -16.93 -7.58 -23.41
C TYR A 107 -17.14 -8.58 -24.55
N LYS A 108 -16.14 -8.76 -25.42
CA LYS A 108 -16.15 -9.75 -26.50
C LYS A 108 -16.22 -11.20 -26.02
N THR A 109 -15.82 -11.44 -24.76
CA THR A 109 -15.91 -12.77 -24.14
C THR A 109 -17.26 -13.03 -23.47
N ILE A 110 -18.14 -12.02 -23.44
CA ILE A 110 -19.46 -12.09 -22.83
C ILE A 110 -20.47 -12.34 -23.97
N PRO A 111 -21.09 -13.53 -24.10
CA PRO A 111 -21.92 -13.87 -25.26
C PRO A 111 -23.05 -12.89 -25.52
N LEU A 112 -23.64 -12.30 -24.47
CA LEU A 112 -24.73 -11.31 -24.60
C LEU A 112 -24.27 -9.94 -25.09
N LEU A 113 -22.98 -9.61 -24.98
CA LEU A 113 -22.43 -8.30 -25.35
C LEU A 113 -21.60 -8.37 -26.65
N SER A 114 -21.33 -9.56 -27.16
CA SER A 114 -20.48 -9.80 -28.33
C SER A 114 -21.25 -9.95 -29.64
N GLN A 115 -22.54 -9.65 -29.65
CA GLN A 115 -23.43 -9.74 -30.84
C GLN A 115 -23.26 -8.55 -31.77
#